data_4de0bee31f252e2dc4b2e1b4e16a2fcd
#
_entry.id   4de0bee31f252e2dc4b2e1b4e16a2fcd
#
_cell.length_a   1.000
_cell.length_b   1.000
_cell.length_c   1.000
_cell.angle_alpha   90.00
_cell.angle_beta   90.00
_cell.angle_gamma   90.00
#
_symmetry.space_group_name_H-M   'P 1'
#
loop_
_entity.id
_entity.type
_entity.pdbx_description
1 polymer ?
#
loop_
_entity_poly.entity_id
_entity_poly.type
_entity_poly.pdbx_seq_one_letter_code
_entity_poly.pdbx_strand_id
1 'polypeptide(L)'
;MLVKRLFVVVQGKLAEVDKINEEGTINNTFIVGSMDAEALYPSLDIEFTVDKVCELLYDSSVKIEGIDYKELGLYLSLTKTDDELQEMGIQAGCPKRRARRGPRPKITGCGTEENREKRHQPWIFPNISRIDPMTRRKMLVEAVRIVLRQLLETHTYDFAGEIRRQRAGGAIGMELTGVVAQVFMVWWDRQLKTKLDEVNIHPILHERYIDDTNKCVKETPIGTRYVQGRLAITDESREEDADIPNDERTMKLLQTIANTIHPSIRMTIDYPSKHRDNKVPMLDLKMWIQEVDGVVRLLYEHYEKDMATKMLIHAESAIPLRVKRTVLTQEMLRILLHCSRYLPWPYVTNHLNEFMKKMQYSGYQQPMRFDVAKSATSAYKTIKDNEANNIRPINRPKNWNRAERERQKQKKRREWYKQGGFDSVLFLPSTPQGKLKHMCEDAIKKSGIRIKVVERTGRTLKSQLQTSNPFKEGGCGRADCFICTTTRKGNCQSEGITYRIECLGDNCRKKRYKGETAGNGYKRGYKHLSDLAGRNVDNSPLWRHCLEEHNGEEQRFQMSVTGSYRNDAMLRQIAEAVQIENSDPGSLMNDRAEWNMTPVPRSTITV
;
A
#
# COMPACT_ATOMS: atom_id res chain seq x y z
N MET A 1 -0.55 -0.61 7.40
CA MET A 1 -1.03 0.73 7.00
C MET A 1 -2.53 0.73 6.71
N LEU A 2 -3.09 -0.30 6.05
CA LEU A 2 -4.52 -0.48 5.81
C LEU A 2 -5.36 -0.46 7.12
N VAL A 3 -4.99 -1.25 8.13
CA VAL A 3 -5.71 -1.32 9.41
C VAL A 3 -5.84 0.04 10.11
N LYS A 4 -4.82 0.91 10.02
CA LYS A 4 -4.93 2.28 10.58
C LYS A 4 -5.88 3.20 9.80
N ARG A 5 -6.00 3.03 8.49
CA ARG A 5 -6.96 3.81 7.68
C ARG A 5 -8.39 3.34 7.92
N LEU A 6 -8.59 2.02 7.96
CA LEU A 6 -9.89 1.43 8.29
C LEU A 6 -10.39 1.91 9.66
N PHE A 7 -9.54 1.85 10.67
CA PHE A 7 -9.86 2.29 12.03
C PHE A 7 -10.32 3.75 12.11
N VAL A 8 -9.65 4.67 11.41
CA VAL A 8 -10.02 6.10 11.41
C VAL A 8 -11.33 6.34 10.66
N VAL A 9 -11.60 5.61 9.60
CA VAL A 9 -12.84 5.73 8.82
C VAL A 9 -14.02 5.20 9.62
N VAL A 10 -13.89 4.02 10.23
CA VAL A 10 -14.96 3.42 11.05
C VAL A 10 -15.27 4.28 12.27
N GLN A 11 -14.26 4.84 12.96
CA GLN A 11 -14.49 5.74 14.10
C GLN A 11 -15.26 7.02 13.70
N GLY A 12 -14.96 7.59 12.53
CA GLY A 12 -15.72 8.76 12.03
C GLY A 12 -17.19 8.45 11.82
N LYS A 13 -17.48 7.26 11.31
CA LYS A 13 -18.83 6.76 11.05
C LYS A 13 -19.61 6.46 12.34
N LEU A 14 -18.97 5.83 13.31
CA LEU A 14 -19.59 5.54 14.60
C LEU A 14 -19.92 6.84 15.39
N ALA A 15 -19.13 7.89 15.23
CA ALA A 15 -19.45 9.20 15.79
C ALA A 15 -20.72 9.82 15.20
N GLU A 16 -21.04 9.52 13.94
CA GLU A 16 -22.29 9.95 13.31
C GLU A 16 -23.49 9.18 13.85
N VAL A 17 -23.37 7.87 14.06
CA VAL A 17 -24.39 7.06 14.73
C VAL A 17 -24.64 7.54 16.16
N ASP A 18 -23.56 7.82 16.91
CA ASP A 18 -23.69 8.35 18.27
C ASP A 18 -24.39 9.72 18.28
N LYS A 19 -24.11 10.59 17.29
CA LYS A 19 -24.77 11.88 17.12
C LYS A 19 -26.26 11.72 16.81
N ILE A 20 -26.64 10.84 15.90
CA ILE A 20 -28.05 10.53 15.59
C ILE A 20 -28.80 10.07 16.84
N ASN A 21 -28.16 9.23 17.67
CA ASN A 21 -28.72 8.77 18.94
C ASN A 21 -28.87 9.91 19.98
N GLU A 22 -27.93 10.86 20.02
CA GLU A 22 -27.98 12.04 20.90
C GLU A 22 -29.09 13.02 20.48
N GLU A 23 -29.31 13.19 19.19
CA GLU A 23 -30.35 14.04 18.63
C GLU A 23 -31.77 13.45 18.80
N GLY A 24 -31.88 12.14 19.12
CA GLY A 24 -33.14 11.46 19.33
C GLY A 24 -34.03 11.40 18.08
N THR A 25 -33.42 11.40 16.90
CA THR A 25 -34.14 11.44 15.62
C THR A 25 -34.74 10.09 15.20
N ILE A 26 -34.33 8.98 15.83
CA ILE A 26 -34.80 7.63 15.53
C ILE A 26 -36.04 7.27 16.37
N ASN A 27 -37.00 6.63 15.73
CA ASN A 27 -38.15 6.02 16.35
C ASN A 27 -38.40 4.62 15.77
N ASN A 28 -39.46 3.95 16.22
CA ASN A 28 -39.81 2.59 15.81
C ASN A 28 -40.22 2.45 14.31
N THR A 29 -40.34 3.57 13.59
CA THR A 29 -40.63 3.55 12.14
C THR A 29 -39.37 3.56 11.28
N PHE A 30 -38.19 3.55 11.87
CA PHE A 30 -36.94 3.45 11.13
C PHE A 30 -36.44 2.02 11.04
N ILE A 31 -35.82 1.71 9.93
CA ILE A 31 -35.13 0.44 9.69
C ILE A 31 -33.65 0.70 9.40
N VAL A 32 -32.83 -0.28 9.69
CA VAL A 32 -31.41 -0.30 9.28
C VAL A 32 -31.20 -1.44 8.30
N GLY A 33 -30.36 -1.21 7.31
CA GLY A 33 -29.99 -2.24 6.34
C GLY A 33 -28.69 -1.91 5.63
N SER A 34 -28.16 -2.89 4.94
CA SER A 34 -26.97 -2.71 4.10
C SER A 34 -27.25 -3.09 2.65
N MET A 35 -26.48 -2.50 1.76
CA MET A 35 -26.46 -2.81 0.33
C MET A 35 -25.01 -3.01 -0.11
N ASP A 36 -24.76 -4.06 -0.86
CA ASP A 36 -23.41 -4.40 -1.38
C ASP A 36 -23.43 -4.47 -2.91
N ALA A 37 -22.43 -3.86 -3.55
CA ALA A 37 -22.28 -3.92 -4.99
C ALA A 37 -21.68 -5.25 -5.41
N GLU A 38 -22.47 -6.08 -6.08
CA GLU A 38 -22.07 -7.40 -6.56
C GLU A 38 -20.89 -7.27 -7.53
N ALA A 39 -19.75 -7.88 -7.15
CA ALA A 39 -18.55 -7.92 -7.98
C ALA A 39 -18.15 -6.54 -8.56
N LEU A 40 -18.12 -5.48 -7.73
CA LEU A 40 -17.89 -4.08 -8.17
C LEU A 40 -16.77 -3.93 -9.20
N TYR A 41 -15.56 -4.44 -8.93
CA TYR A 41 -14.41 -4.24 -9.81
C TYR A 41 -14.57 -4.91 -11.19
N PRO A 42 -14.96 -6.19 -11.29
CA PRO A 42 -15.22 -6.83 -12.59
C PRO A 42 -16.42 -6.25 -13.34
N SER A 43 -17.36 -5.65 -12.63
CA SER A 43 -18.61 -5.11 -13.22
C SER A 43 -18.48 -3.66 -13.71
N LEU A 44 -17.35 -2.98 -13.46
CA LEU A 44 -17.14 -1.61 -13.91
C LEU A 44 -17.19 -1.53 -15.45
N ASP A 45 -18.05 -0.66 -15.95
CA ASP A 45 -18.00 -0.20 -17.33
C ASP A 45 -16.79 0.72 -17.51
N ILE A 46 -15.79 0.27 -18.29
CA ILE A 46 -14.51 0.97 -18.42
C ILE A 46 -14.71 2.35 -19.05
N GLU A 47 -15.41 2.43 -20.18
CA GLU A 47 -15.62 3.69 -20.90
C GLU A 47 -16.39 4.71 -20.06
N PHE A 48 -17.51 4.28 -19.52
CA PHE A 48 -18.32 5.12 -18.64
C PHE A 48 -17.54 5.59 -17.42
N THR A 49 -16.77 4.70 -16.81
CA THR A 49 -15.97 5.03 -15.61
C THR A 49 -14.86 6.03 -15.93
N VAL A 50 -14.17 5.87 -17.08
CA VAL A 50 -13.17 6.83 -17.54
C VAL A 50 -13.80 8.21 -17.76
N ASP A 51 -14.98 8.26 -18.36
CA ASP A 51 -15.69 9.52 -18.56
C ASP A 51 -16.05 10.19 -17.23
N LYS A 52 -16.52 9.45 -16.24
CA LYS A 52 -16.83 10.02 -14.91
C LYS A 52 -15.59 10.52 -14.17
N VAL A 53 -14.45 9.84 -14.32
CA VAL A 53 -13.16 10.35 -13.81
C VAL A 53 -12.78 11.66 -14.50
N CYS A 54 -12.95 11.74 -15.82
CA CYS A 54 -12.64 12.92 -16.60
C CYS A 54 -13.57 14.10 -16.24
N GLU A 55 -14.87 13.85 -16.08
CA GLU A 55 -15.83 14.86 -15.61
C GLU A 55 -15.44 15.43 -14.23
N LEU A 56 -15.08 14.56 -13.28
CA LEU A 56 -14.64 14.99 -11.95
C LEU A 56 -13.36 15.85 -12.03
N LEU A 57 -12.41 15.46 -12.86
CA LEU A 57 -11.17 16.21 -13.05
C LEU A 57 -11.40 17.52 -13.80
N TYR A 58 -12.43 17.61 -14.63
CA TYR A 58 -12.82 18.82 -15.35
C TYR A 58 -13.49 19.85 -14.44
N ASP A 59 -14.08 19.43 -13.32
CA ASP A 59 -14.69 20.31 -12.34
C ASP A 59 -13.67 21.29 -11.75
N SER A 60 -13.92 22.59 -11.95
CA SER A 60 -13.03 23.66 -11.52
C SER A 60 -12.87 23.78 -10.00
N SER A 61 -13.81 23.23 -9.23
CA SER A 61 -13.76 23.20 -7.77
C SER A 61 -12.69 22.24 -7.23
N VAL A 62 -12.27 21.25 -8.03
CA VAL A 62 -11.23 20.27 -7.66
C VAL A 62 -9.86 20.91 -7.81
N LYS A 63 -9.12 21.07 -6.72
CA LYS A 63 -7.74 21.55 -6.73
C LYS A 63 -6.79 20.44 -7.14
N ILE A 64 -5.99 20.69 -8.17
CA ILE A 64 -4.98 19.75 -8.69
C ILE A 64 -3.61 20.41 -8.59
N GLU A 65 -2.69 19.78 -7.85
CA GLU A 65 -1.34 20.31 -7.60
C GLU A 65 -0.27 19.29 -8.01
N GLY A 66 0.92 19.76 -8.31
CA GLY A 66 2.09 18.91 -8.54
C GLY A 66 2.18 18.29 -9.94
N ILE A 67 1.46 18.82 -10.93
CA ILE A 67 1.50 18.36 -12.33
C ILE A 67 2.61 19.07 -13.09
N ASP A 68 3.49 18.32 -13.74
CA ASP A 68 4.44 18.85 -14.74
C ASP A 68 3.78 18.93 -16.10
N TYR A 69 3.27 20.12 -16.43
CA TYR A 69 2.60 20.37 -17.71
C TYR A 69 3.53 20.34 -18.93
N LYS A 70 4.87 20.34 -18.75
CA LYS A 70 5.81 20.15 -19.87
C LYS A 70 5.84 18.71 -20.30
N GLU A 71 5.99 17.81 -19.32
CA GLU A 71 5.94 16.38 -19.58
C GLU A 71 4.58 15.97 -20.13
N LEU A 72 3.51 16.54 -19.58
CA LEU A 72 2.14 16.30 -20.04
C LEU A 72 1.94 16.73 -21.49
N GLY A 73 2.41 17.94 -21.85
CA GLY A 73 2.34 18.44 -23.23
C GLY A 73 3.14 17.60 -24.20
N LEU A 74 4.34 17.16 -23.80
CA LEU A 74 5.15 16.24 -24.58
C LEU A 74 4.43 14.90 -24.82
N TYR A 75 3.82 14.34 -23.77
CA TYR A 75 3.03 13.10 -23.87
C TYR A 75 1.86 13.24 -24.84
N LEU A 76 1.08 14.31 -24.74
CA LEU A 76 -0.04 14.56 -25.62
C LEU A 76 0.40 14.73 -27.09
N SER A 77 1.53 15.42 -27.33
CA SER A 77 2.07 15.57 -28.67
C SER A 77 2.55 14.27 -29.33
N LEU A 78 2.81 13.23 -28.55
CA LEU A 78 3.15 11.90 -29.03
C LEU A 78 1.94 10.99 -29.27
N THR A 79 0.79 11.33 -28.69
CA THR A 79 -0.42 10.49 -28.70
C THR A 79 -1.57 11.08 -29.51
N LYS A 80 -1.52 12.39 -29.82
CA LYS A 80 -2.56 13.12 -30.53
C LYS A 80 -2.04 13.81 -31.80
N THR A 81 -2.91 14.00 -32.76
CA THR A 81 -2.64 14.78 -33.96
C THR A 81 -2.62 16.27 -33.67
N ASP A 82 -2.00 17.07 -34.55
CA ASP A 82 -1.98 18.53 -34.42
C ASP A 82 -3.38 19.14 -34.46
N ASP A 83 -4.28 18.59 -35.27
CA ASP A 83 -5.67 19.06 -35.38
C ASP A 83 -6.44 18.81 -34.07
N GLU A 84 -6.32 17.62 -33.46
CA GLU A 84 -6.92 17.30 -32.17
C GLU A 84 -6.40 18.21 -31.04
N LEU A 85 -5.11 18.56 -31.05
CA LEU A 85 -4.53 19.47 -30.08
C LEU A 85 -5.05 20.91 -30.27
N GLN A 86 -5.25 21.32 -31.52
CA GLN A 86 -5.79 22.63 -31.86
C GLN A 86 -7.26 22.76 -31.46
N GLU A 87 -8.08 21.72 -31.66
CA GLU A 87 -9.46 21.65 -31.16
C GLU A 87 -9.55 21.77 -29.64
N MET A 88 -8.57 21.24 -28.93
CA MET A 88 -8.45 21.39 -27.48
C MET A 88 -8.05 22.81 -27.05
N GLY A 89 -7.77 23.70 -27.98
CA GLY A 89 -7.27 25.07 -27.72
C GLY A 89 -5.77 25.11 -27.37
N ILE A 90 -5.04 24.06 -27.70
CA ILE A 90 -3.59 23.98 -27.50
C ILE A 90 -2.92 24.47 -28.77
N GLN A 91 -2.39 25.71 -28.75
CA GLN A 91 -1.69 26.27 -29.90
C GLN A 91 -0.31 25.60 -30.06
N ALA A 92 -0.02 25.14 -31.27
CA ALA A 92 1.30 24.65 -31.66
C ALA A 92 2.35 25.74 -31.45
N GLY A 93 3.18 25.56 -30.46
CA GLY A 93 4.42 26.33 -30.35
C GLY A 93 5.42 25.78 -31.37
N CYS A 94 5.58 26.46 -32.50
CA CYS A 94 6.66 26.13 -33.43
C CYS A 94 7.99 26.14 -32.64
N PRO A 95 8.75 25.03 -32.56
CA PRO A 95 10.02 25.04 -31.82
C PRO A 95 10.94 26.03 -32.52
N LYS A 96 11.22 27.19 -31.90
CA LYS A 96 12.29 28.05 -32.37
C LYS A 96 13.57 27.20 -32.39
N ARG A 97 14.02 26.79 -33.57
CA ARG A 97 15.30 26.11 -33.76
C ARG A 97 16.36 26.95 -33.01
N ARG A 98 16.80 26.49 -31.85
CA ARG A 98 18.04 26.98 -31.27
C ARG A 98 19.13 26.67 -32.29
N ALA A 99 19.65 27.70 -32.95
CA ALA A 99 20.81 27.58 -33.79
C ALA A 99 21.94 26.94 -32.98
N ARG A 100 22.21 25.67 -33.22
CA ARG A 100 23.36 24.99 -32.63
C ARG A 100 24.60 25.64 -33.28
N ARG A 101 25.33 26.42 -32.50
CA ARG A 101 26.71 26.81 -32.84
C ARG A 101 27.59 25.56 -32.61
N GLY A 102 27.95 24.88 -33.70
CA GLY A 102 28.87 23.75 -33.72
C GLY A 102 28.81 22.96 -35.02
N PRO A 103 29.91 22.32 -35.48
CA PRO A 103 29.93 21.56 -36.72
C PRO A 103 28.99 20.34 -36.60
N ARG A 104 28.18 20.12 -37.66
CA ARG A 104 27.26 18.97 -37.78
C ARG A 104 28.06 17.66 -37.86
N PRO A 105 27.80 16.64 -37.05
CA PRO A 105 28.28 15.31 -37.35
C PRO A 105 27.62 14.84 -38.64
N LYS A 106 28.42 14.41 -39.63
CA LYS A 106 27.93 13.74 -40.82
C LYS A 106 27.39 12.39 -40.42
N ILE A 107 26.06 12.25 -40.39
CA ILE A 107 25.42 10.95 -40.31
C ILE A 107 25.25 10.43 -41.73
N THR A 108 26.17 9.56 -42.15
CA THR A 108 26.03 8.72 -43.32
C THR A 108 25.14 7.55 -42.93
N GLY A 109 23.87 7.59 -43.32
CA GLY A 109 22.90 6.50 -43.11
C GLY A 109 21.66 6.77 -43.93
N CYS A 110 21.51 6.01 -45.01
CA CYS A 110 20.43 6.04 -45.96
C CYS A 110 19.05 5.90 -45.29
N GLY A 111 18.26 6.96 -45.33
CA GLY A 111 16.83 6.98 -45.02
C GLY A 111 16.17 7.86 -46.04
N THR A 112 15.27 7.31 -46.83
CA THR A 112 14.47 7.99 -47.87
C THR A 112 13.74 9.20 -47.26
N GLU A 113 13.62 10.29 -48.03
CA GLU A 113 12.98 11.54 -47.63
C GLU A 113 11.53 11.36 -47.12
N GLU A 114 10.80 10.37 -47.62
CA GLU A 114 9.45 10.04 -47.17
C GLU A 114 9.32 9.60 -45.71
N ASN A 115 10.39 9.10 -45.10
CA ASN A 115 10.41 8.74 -43.70
C ASN A 115 10.80 9.90 -42.74
N ARG A 116 11.20 11.05 -43.31
CA ARG A 116 11.51 12.25 -42.51
C ARG A 116 10.30 13.11 -42.22
N GLU A 117 9.28 13.08 -43.06
CA GLU A 117 8.06 13.89 -42.85
C GLU A 117 7.09 13.28 -41.82
N LYS A 118 7.21 12.00 -41.52
CA LYS A 118 6.30 11.30 -40.59
C LYS A 118 6.78 11.22 -39.14
N ARG A 119 7.91 11.82 -38.78
CA ARG A 119 8.30 11.95 -37.38
C ARG A 119 7.63 13.21 -36.80
N HIS A 120 6.50 13.00 -36.14
CA HIS A 120 5.89 13.98 -35.26
C HIS A 120 6.97 14.62 -34.37
N GLN A 121 7.25 15.91 -34.56
CA GLN A 121 8.16 16.61 -33.66
C GLN A 121 7.37 16.91 -32.38
N PRO A 122 7.86 16.45 -31.21
CA PRO A 122 7.12 16.66 -29.98
C PRO A 122 6.93 18.17 -29.73
N TRP A 123 5.72 18.54 -29.35
CA TRP A 123 5.37 19.91 -29.03
C TRP A 123 6.15 20.37 -27.81
N ILE A 124 6.89 21.44 -27.94
CA ILE A 124 7.61 22.05 -26.82
C ILE A 124 6.87 23.33 -26.47
N PHE A 125 6.20 23.35 -25.34
CA PHE A 125 5.59 24.56 -24.80
C PHE A 125 6.68 25.49 -24.27
N PRO A 126 6.96 26.62 -24.93
CA PRO A 126 8.07 27.50 -24.54
C PRO A 126 7.83 28.21 -23.19
N ASN A 127 6.58 28.33 -22.76
CA ASN A 127 6.25 28.94 -21.47
C ASN A 127 4.90 28.46 -20.92
N ILE A 128 4.94 27.48 -20.03
CA ILE A 128 3.74 26.88 -19.41
C ILE A 128 2.97 27.88 -18.54
N SER A 129 3.65 28.87 -17.97
CA SER A 129 3.00 29.90 -17.17
C SER A 129 2.02 30.76 -17.96
N ARG A 130 2.10 30.77 -19.30
CA ARG A 130 1.21 31.49 -20.21
C ARG A 130 -0.02 30.69 -20.66
N ILE A 131 -0.06 29.38 -20.39
CA ILE A 131 -1.24 28.56 -20.69
C ILE A 131 -2.29 28.86 -19.63
N ASP A 132 -3.48 29.20 -20.07
CA ASP A 132 -4.59 29.51 -19.16
C ASP A 132 -4.99 28.27 -18.33
N PRO A 133 -5.57 28.46 -17.13
CA PRO A 133 -5.90 27.37 -16.23
C PRO A 133 -6.88 26.35 -16.83
N MET A 134 -7.80 26.77 -17.71
CA MET A 134 -8.77 25.89 -18.33
C MET A 134 -8.11 24.96 -19.36
N THR A 135 -7.24 25.49 -20.21
CA THR A 135 -6.47 24.70 -21.16
C THR A 135 -5.54 23.71 -20.46
N ARG A 136 -4.89 24.10 -19.34
CA ARG A 136 -4.13 23.16 -18.51
C ARG A 136 -4.99 22.01 -18.01
N ARG A 137 -6.20 22.31 -17.61
CA ARG A 137 -7.15 21.30 -17.11
C ARG A 137 -7.59 20.36 -18.23
N LYS A 138 -7.90 20.88 -19.43
CA LYS A 138 -8.18 20.07 -20.61
C LYS A 138 -7.04 19.11 -20.95
N MET A 139 -5.80 19.60 -20.97
CA MET A 139 -4.61 18.77 -21.18
C MET A 139 -4.51 17.62 -20.18
N LEU A 140 -4.74 17.90 -18.90
CA LEU A 140 -4.69 16.88 -17.86
C LEU A 140 -5.79 15.83 -18.04
N VAL A 141 -7.03 16.27 -18.26
CA VAL A 141 -8.17 15.38 -18.45
C VAL A 141 -7.93 14.44 -19.63
N GLU A 142 -7.44 14.97 -20.74
CA GLU A 142 -7.20 14.15 -21.93
C GLU A 142 -6.04 13.15 -21.73
N ALA A 143 -4.96 13.57 -21.11
CA ALA A 143 -3.87 12.64 -20.78
C ALA A 143 -4.34 11.55 -19.81
N VAL A 144 -5.15 11.89 -18.82
CA VAL A 144 -5.73 10.91 -17.89
C VAL A 144 -6.67 9.96 -18.63
N ARG A 145 -7.51 10.45 -19.56
CA ARG A 145 -8.38 9.63 -20.40
C ARG A 145 -7.60 8.57 -21.16
N ILE A 146 -6.54 8.97 -21.87
CA ILE A 146 -5.69 8.06 -22.65
C ILE A 146 -5.04 7.00 -21.75
N VAL A 147 -4.42 7.46 -20.65
CA VAL A 147 -3.71 6.55 -19.73
C VAL A 147 -4.66 5.57 -19.06
N LEU A 148 -5.84 6.03 -18.61
CA LEU A 148 -6.81 5.16 -17.95
C LEU A 148 -7.37 4.10 -18.91
N ARG A 149 -7.75 4.49 -20.15
CA ARG A 149 -8.18 3.54 -21.16
C ARG A 149 -7.11 2.48 -21.41
N GLN A 150 -5.89 2.91 -21.70
CA GLN A 150 -4.78 2.00 -21.94
C GLN A 150 -4.54 1.04 -20.77
N LEU A 151 -4.54 1.55 -19.53
CA LEU A 151 -4.31 0.73 -18.35
C LEU A 151 -5.47 -0.25 -18.08
N LEU A 152 -6.72 0.19 -18.18
CA LEU A 152 -7.88 -0.65 -17.89
C LEU A 152 -8.13 -1.69 -18.98
N GLU A 153 -7.84 -1.38 -20.25
CA GLU A 153 -8.02 -2.29 -21.37
C GLU A 153 -6.89 -3.30 -21.55
N THR A 154 -5.69 -3.02 -21.02
CA THR A 154 -4.50 -3.87 -21.25
C THR A 154 -4.11 -4.72 -20.04
N HIS A 155 -4.99 -4.87 -19.06
CA HIS A 155 -4.72 -5.72 -17.90
C HIS A 155 -4.49 -7.18 -18.34
N THR A 156 -3.31 -7.67 -18.02
CA THR A 156 -2.95 -9.08 -18.22
C THR A 156 -2.70 -9.76 -16.87
N TYR A 157 -3.05 -11.02 -16.80
CA TYR A 157 -2.80 -11.87 -15.64
C TYR A 157 -2.31 -13.24 -16.06
N ASP A 158 -1.52 -13.87 -15.21
CA ASP A 158 -1.08 -15.26 -15.39
C ASP A 158 -2.08 -16.18 -14.71
N PHE A 159 -2.60 -17.14 -15.48
CA PHE A 159 -3.45 -18.19 -14.95
C PHE A 159 -3.00 -19.54 -15.50
N ALA A 160 -2.53 -20.41 -14.62
CA ALA A 160 -2.02 -21.75 -14.97
C ALA A 160 -0.87 -21.73 -16.01
N GLY A 161 -0.01 -20.68 -15.96
CA GLY A 161 1.10 -20.51 -16.90
C GLY A 161 0.74 -19.87 -18.23
N GLU A 162 -0.53 -19.50 -18.43
CA GLU A 162 -0.98 -18.77 -19.63
C GLU A 162 -1.23 -17.29 -19.30
N ILE A 163 -0.70 -16.40 -20.14
CA ILE A 163 -0.96 -14.97 -20.03
C ILE A 163 -2.32 -14.67 -20.68
N ARG A 164 -3.26 -14.21 -19.88
CA ARG A 164 -4.61 -13.84 -20.32
C ARG A 164 -4.84 -12.34 -20.15
N ARG A 165 -5.67 -11.78 -21.01
CA ARG A 165 -6.11 -10.38 -20.93
C ARG A 165 -7.50 -10.30 -20.30
N GLN A 166 -7.69 -9.41 -19.33
CA GLN A 166 -9.00 -9.08 -18.80
C GLN A 166 -9.75 -8.22 -19.82
N ARG A 167 -10.96 -8.62 -20.21
CA ARG A 167 -11.75 -7.94 -21.26
C ARG A 167 -12.76 -6.96 -20.70
N ALA A 168 -13.17 -7.09 -19.45
CA ALA A 168 -14.18 -6.25 -18.81
C ALA A 168 -13.79 -5.92 -17.37
N GLY A 169 -14.25 -4.78 -16.90
CA GLY A 169 -14.02 -4.33 -15.53
C GLY A 169 -12.56 -4.01 -15.21
N GLY A 170 -12.31 -3.75 -13.95
CA GLY A 170 -10.99 -3.46 -13.40
C GLY A 170 -10.39 -4.67 -12.66
N ALA A 171 -9.08 -4.83 -12.73
CA ALA A 171 -8.37 -5.92 -12.07
C ALA A 171 -8.37 -5.75 -10.53
N ILE A 172 -8.77 -6.81 -9.82
CA ILE A 172 -8.75 -6.85 -8.35
C ILE A 172 -7.29 -6.83 -7.87
N GLY A 173 -7.00 -5.95 -6.90
CA GLY A 173 -5.66 -5.84 -6.31
C GLY A 173 -4.76 -4.77 -6.93
N MET A 174 -5.16 -4.11 -7.99
CA MET A 174 -4.48 -2.92 -8.49
C MET A 174 -4.93 -1.67 -7.73
N GLU A 175 -3.97 -0.87 -7.27
CA GLU A 175 -4.29 0.38 -6.54
C GLU A 175 -5.12 1.35 -7.39
N LEU A 176 -4.85 1.42 -8.68
CA LEU A 176 -5.58 2.28 -9.61
C LEU A 176 -7.04 1.89 -9.74
N THR A 177 -7.35 0.60 -9.90
CA THR A 177 -8.73 0.12 -10.02
C THR A 177 -9.56 0.52 -8.80
N GLY A 178 -8.99 0.42 -7.59
CA GLY A 178 -9.66 0.85 -6.37
C GLY A 178 -10.01 2.35 -6.36
N VAL A 179 -9.11 3.20 -6.87
CA VAL A 179 -9.37 4.65 -6.96
C VAL A 179 -10.44 4.97 -7.99
N VAL A 180 -10.36 4.35 -9.16
CA VAL A 180 -11.30 4.55 -10.26
C VAL A 180 -12.71 4.07 -9.87
N ALA A 181 -12.81 2.91 -9.24
CA ALA A 181 -14.07 2.40 -8.70
C ALA A 181 -14.69 3.34 -7.66
N GLN A 182 -13.87 3.95 -6.79
CA GLN A 182 -14.38 4.93 -5.84
C GLN A 182 -14.95 6.18 -6.52
N VAL A 183 -14.35 6.68 -7.60
CA VAL A 183 -14.88 7.81 -8.36
C VAL A 183 -16.22 7.44 -8.99
N PHE A 184 -16.32 6.25 -9.62
CA PHE A 184 -17.56 5.73 -10.14
C PHE A 184 -18.65 5.68 -9.06
N MET A 185 -18.33 5.12 -7.88
CA MET A 185 -19.30 4.99 -6.79
C MET A 185 -19.69 6.34 -6.17
N VAL A 186 -18.82 7.37 -6.19
CA VAL A 186 -19.22 8.74 -5.80
C VAL A 186 -20.25 9.32 -6.76
N TRP A 187 -20.08 9.08 -8.07
CA TRP A 187 -21.11 9.44 -9.05
C TRP A 187 -22.40 8.65 -8.79
N TRP A 188 -22.31 7.35 -8.56
CA TRP A 188 -23.45 6.48 -8.28
C TRP A 188 -24.20 6.92 -7.02
N ASP A 189 -23.52 7.25 -5.92
CA ASP A 189 -24.12 7.78 -4.68
C ASP A 189 -24.91 9.07 -4.95
N ARG A 190 -24.41 9.95 -5.79
CA ARG A 190 -25.11 11.19 -6.18
C ARG A 190 -26.39 10.89 -6.96
N GLN A 191 -26.35 9.93 -7.90
CA GLN A 191 -27.52 9.50 -8.65
C GLN A 191 -28.56 8.84 -7.73
N LEU A 192 -28.10 7.97 -6.82
CA LEU A 192 -28.99 7.36 -5.83
C LEU A 192 -29.68 8.43 -4.98
N LYS A 193 -28.90 9.39 -4.48
CA LYS A 193 -29.47 10.49 -3.69
C LYS A 193 -30.55 11.23 -4.47
N THR A 194 -30.28 11.62 -5.71
CA THR A 194 -31.26 12.32 -6.57
C THR A 194 -32.53 11.49 -6.73
N LYS A 195 -32.41 10.19 -7.05
CA LYS A 195 -33.59 9.31 -7.21
C LYS A 195 -34.39 9.13 -5.91
N LEU A 196 -33.71 9.06 -4.77
CA LEU A 196 -34.36 8.96 -3.47
C LEU A 196 -35.04 10.28 -3.09
N ASP A 197 -34.42 11.42 -3.37
CA ASP A 197 -35.03 12.76 -3.16
C ASP A 197 -36.29 12.95 -4.03
N GLU A 198 -36.27 12.47 -5.29
CA GLU A 198 -37.42 12.54 -6.23
C GLU A 198 -38.66 11.76 -5.70
N VAL A 199 -38.43 10.72 -4.92
CA VAL A 199 -39.51 9.91 -4.32
C VAL A 199 -39.70 10.17 -2.82
N ASN A 200 -39.08 11.23 -2.30
CA ASN A 200 -39.20 11.70 -0.92
C ASN A 200 -38.75 10.65 0.12
N ILE A 201 -37.71 9.88 -0.20
CA ILE A 201 -37.05 8.95 0.73
C ILE A 201 -35.72 9.57 1.19
N HIS A 202 -35.62 9.89 2.47
CA HIS A 202 -34.45 10.57 3.05
C HIS A 202 -33.81 9.70 4.13
N PRO A 203 -32.70 8.98 3.81
CA PRO A 203 -31.93 8.25 4.81
C PRO A 203 -31.30 9.21 5.84
N ILE A 204 -31.46 8.90 7.12
CA ILE A 204 -30.77 9.64 8.20
C ILE A 204 -29.32 9.20 8.37
N LEU A 205 -29.01 7.97 7.92
CA LEU A 205 -27.65 7.46 7.79
C LEU A 205 -27.47 6.91 6.37
N HIS A 206 -26.44 7.36 5.67
CA HIS A 206 -25.99 6.82 4.39
C HIS A 206 -24.46 6.81 4.37
N GLU A 207 -23.89 5.66 4.63
CA GLU A 207 -22.46 5.49 4.73
C GLU A 207 -21.98 4.36 3.80
N ARG A 208 -21.04 4.67 2.92
CA ARG A 208 -20.44 3.69 2.02
C ARG A 208 -18.98 3.40 2.36
N TYR A 209 -18.62 2.14 2.33
CA TYR A 209 -17.24 1.67 2.40
C TYR A 209 -16.93 0.82 1.15
N ILE A 210 -16.35 1.44 0.13
CA ILE A 210 -16.06 0.86 -1.19
C ILE A 210 -17.34 0.39 -1.89
N ASP A 211 -17.75 -0.83 -1.66
CA ASP A 211 -18.91 -1.54 -2.19
C ASP A 211 -20.07 -1.64 -1.19
N ASP A 212 -19.75 -1.85 0.08
CA ASP A 212 -20.73 -1.91 1.18
C ASP A 212 -21.35 -0.54 1.48
N THR A 213 -22.66 -0.42 1.45
CA THR A 213 -23.39 0.82 1.79
C THR A 213 -24.39 0.55 2.91
N ASN A 214 -24.34 1.33 3.96
CA ASN A 214 -25.19 1.21 5.13
C ASN A 214 -26.19 2.34 5.19
N LYS A 215 -27.43 2.00 5.52
CA LYS A 215 -28.53 2.96 5.55
C LYS A 215 -29.37 2.80 6.80
N CYS A 216 -29.80 3.94 7.34
CA CYS A 216 -30.92 4.00 8.26
C CYS A 216 -31.97 4.89 7.62
N VAL A 217 -33.15 4.38 7.39
CA VAL A 217 -34.21 5.04 6.64
C VAL A 217 -35.57 4.75 7.29
N LYS A 218 -36.50 5.65 7.11
CA LYS A 218 -37.89 5.40 7.55
C LYS A 218 -38.50 4.27 6.73
N GLU A 219 -39.23 3.38 7.37
CA GLU A 219 -39.96 2.30 6.70
C GLU A 219 -40.94 2.85 5.65
N THR A 220 -41.12 2.11 4.59
CA THR A 220 -42.05 2.48 3.52
C THR A 220 -43.42 1.82 3.76
N PRO A 221 -44.54 2.49 3.36
CA PRO A 221 -45.88 1.92 3.48
C PRO A 221 -46.00 0.56 2.77
N ILE A 222 -46.89 -0.28 3.27
CA ILE A 222 -47.18 -1.61 2.68
C ILE A 222 -47.67 -1.42 1.23
N GLY A 223 -47.16 -2.26 0.33
CA GLY A 223 -47.50 -2.27 -1.07
C GLY A 223 -46.80 -1.20 -1.91
N THR A 224 -45.79 -0.48 -1.37
CA THR A 224 -45.05 0.51 -2.12
C THR A 224 -44.15 -0.17 -3.18
N ARG A 225 -44.31 0.23 -4.45
CA ARG A 225 -43.51 -0.21 -5.59
C ARG A 225 -42.90 1.01 -6.31
N TYR A 226 -41.71 0.83 -6.89
CA TYR A 226 -41.06 1.81 -7.73
C TYR A 226 -41.35 1.49 -9.20
N VAL A 227 -42.17 2.29 -9.82
CA VAL A 227 -42.63 2.10 -11.22
C VAL A 227 -42.41 3.39 -12.00
N GLN A 228 -41.66 3.30 -13.10
CA GLN A 228 -41.40 4.43 -14.00
C GLN A 228 -40.95 5.75 -13.30
N GLY A 229 -40.07 5.62 -12.31
CA GLY A 229 -39.52 6.77 -11.58
C GLY A 229 -40.40 7.31 -10.45
N ARG A 230 -41.51 6.65 -10.10
CA ARG A 230 -42.45 7.10 -9.07
C ARG A 230 -42.80 5.96 -8.11
N LEU A 231 -43.23 6.31 -6.91
CA LEU A 231 -43.81 5.37 -5.98
C LEU A 231 -45.30 5.19 -6.30
N ALA A 232 -45.73 3.94 -6.39
CA ALA A 232 -47.12 3.55 -6.56
C ALA A 232 -47.50 2.51 -5.49
N ILE A 233 -48.77 2.54 -5.08
CA ILE A 233 -49.36 1.60 -4.15
C ILE A 233 -50.63 1.06 -4.80
N THR A 234 -50.78 -0.27 -4.89
CA THR A 234 -51.99 -0.95 -5.38
C THR A 234 -52.51 -1.89 -4.31
N ASP A 235 -53.75 -2.28 -4.39
CA ASP A 235 -54.33 -3.24 -3.43
C ASP A 235 -53.66 -4.63 -3.59
N GLU A 236 -53.39 -5.05 -4.81
CA GLU A 236 -52.63 -6.26 -5.12
C GLU A 236 -51.24 -6.27 -4.46
N SER A 237 -50.50 -5.17 -4.57
CA SER A 237 -49.18 -5.02 -3.94
C SER A 237 -49.26 -4.99 -2.41
N ARG A 238 -50.35 -4.54 -1.82
CA ARG A 238 -50.61 -4.58 -0.38
C ARG A 238 -50.83 -6.01 0.11
N GLU A 239 -51.59 -6.80 -0.64
CA GLU A 239 -51.82 -8.22 -0.32
C GLU A 239 -50.52 -9.03 -0.42
N GLU A 240 -49.71 -8.78 -1.46
CA GLU A 240 -48.41 -9.42 -1.62
C GLU A 240 -47.44 -9.12 -0.45
N ASP A 241 -47.51 -7.94 0.11
CA ASP A 241 -46.60 -7.48 1.18
C ASP A 241 -47.12 -7.77 2.60
N ALA A 242 -48.32 -8.32 2.76
CA ALA A 242 -48.96 -8.47 4.06
C ALA A 242 -48.11 -9.24 5.09
N ASP A 243 -47.45 -10.30 4.65
CA ASP A 243 -46.60 -11.17 5.49
C ASP A 243 -45.10 -10.82 5.41
N ILE A 244 -44.70 -9.79 4.64
CA ILE A 244 -43.29 -9.43 4.47
C ILE A 244 -42.86 -8.44 5.56
N PRO A 245 -41.73 -8.69 6.27
CA PRO A 245 -41.20 -7.76 7.26
C PRO A 245 -40.94 -6.36 6.70
N ASN A 246 -41.13 -5.33 7.51
CA ASN A 246 -40.99 -3.93 7.12
C ASN A 246 -39.57 -3.61 6.59
N ASP A 247 -38.54 -4.14 7.22
CA ASP A 247 -37.14 -3.99 6.86
C ASP A 247 -36.84 -4.65 5.50
N GLU A 248 -37.32 -5.87 5.27
CA GLU A 248 -37.18 -6.56 4.00
C GLU A 248 -37.84 -5.78 2.85
N ARG A 249 -39.07 -5.36 3.04
CA ARG A 249 -39.87 -4.63 2.06
C ARG A 249 -39.23 -3.30 1.69
N THR A 250 -38.83 -2.55 2.69
CA THR A 250 -38.16 -1.26 2.49
C THR A 250 -36.82 -1.43 1.78
N MET A 251 -36.01 -2.42 2.18
CA MET A 251 -34.73 -2.68 1.54
C MET A 251 -34.89 -3.19 0.11
N LYS A 252 -35.89 -4.00 -0.22
CA LYS A 252 -36.21 -4.40 -1.61
C LYS A 252 -36.59 -3.22 -2.48
N LEU A 253 -37.37 -2.27 -1.95
CA LEU A 253 -37.69 -1.02 -2.66
C LEU A 253 -36.43 -0.21 -2.95
N LEU A 254 -35.57 -0.01 -1.97
CA LEU A 254 -34.28 0.69 -2.15
C LEU A 254 -33.38 -0.01 -3.16
N GLN A 255 -33.34 -1.34 -3.14
CA GLN A 255 -32.59 -2.15 -4.12
C GLN A 255 -33.13 -1.92 -5.54
N THR A 256 -34.43 -1.93 -5.70
CA THR A 256 -35.07 -1.68 -7.00
C THR A 256 -34.67 -0.30 -7.54
N ILE A 257 -34.76 0.76 -6.73
CA ILE A 257 -34.35 2.11 -7.11
C ILE A 257 -32.86 2.14 -7.47
N ALA A 258 -32.00 1.55 -6.63
CA ALA A 258 -30.57 1.51 -6.82
C ALA A 258 -30.15 0.81 -8.12
N ASN A 259 -30.79 -0.29 -8.46
CA ASN A 259 -30.50 -1.08 -9.67
C ASN A 259 -30.97 -0.41 -10.97
N THR A 260 -31.73 0.70 -10.89
CA THR A 260 -32.06 1.52 -12.07
C THR A 260 -30.99 2.56 -12.42
N ILE A 261 -29.95 2.72 -11.62
CA ILE A 261 -28.95 3.79 -11.80
C ILE A 261 -27.99 3.46 -12.94
N HIS A 262 -27.44 2.27 -12.96
CA HIS A 262 -26.52 1.84 -14.01
C HIS A 262 -26.58 0.32 -14.22
N PRO A 263 -26.66 -0.16 -15.46
CA PRO A 263 -26.89 -1.57 -15.76
C PRO A 263 -25.72 -2.48 -15.36
N SER A 264 -24.50 -1.94 -15.24
CA SER A 264 -23.32 -2.73 -14.87
C SER A 264 -23.23 -3.02 -13.37
N ILE A 265 -23.95 -2.29 -12.52
CA ILE A 265 -23.90 -2.45 -11.07
C ILE A 265 -25.20 -3.03 -10.55
N ARG A 266 -25.11 -4.18 -9.91
CA ARG A 266 -26.20 -4.78 -9.16
C ARG A 266 -25.93 -4.69 -7.67
N MET A 267 -26.92 -4.22 -6.93
CA MET A 267 -26.89 -4.15 -5.47
C MET A 267 -27.62 -5.34 -4.88
N THR A 268 -26.98 -6.01 -3.96
CA THR A 268 -27.60 -6.97 -3.05
C THR A 268 -27.98 -6.27 -1.76
N ILE A 269 -28.88 -6.86 -0.97
CA ILE A 269 -29.39 -6.25 0.28
C ILE A 269 -29.26 -7.21 1.46
N ASP A 270 -29.05 -6.61 2.61
CA ASP A 270 -29.09 -7.27 3.90
C ASP A 270 -29.87 -6.44 4.92
N TYR A 271 -30.63 -7.11 5.80
CA TYR A 271 -31.58 -6.47 6.71
C TYR A 271 -31.78 -7.35 7.97
N PRO A 272 -32.23 -6.77 9.11
CA PRO A 272 -32.31 -7.47 10.39
C PRO A 272 -33.09 -8.76 10.36
N SER A 273 -34.32 -8.79 9.79
CA SER A 273 -35.20 -9.98 9.79
C SER A 273 -34.62 -11.17 9.01
N LYS A 274 -33.62 -10.99 8.20
CA LYS A 274 -32.86 -12.05 7.52
C LYS A 274 -31.96 -12.84 8.47
N HIS A 275 -31.62 -12.27 9.62
CA HIS A 275 -30.70 -12.84 10.60
C HIS A 275 -31.45 -13.31 11.86
N ARG A 276 -31.00 -14.44 12.43
CA ARG A 276 -31.61 -15.03 13.64
C ARG A 276 -31.56 -14.11 14.87
N ASP A 277 -30.57 -13.22 14.92
CA ASP A 277 -30.38 -12.27 16.02
C ASP A 277 -30.95 -10.87 15.71
N ASN A 278 -31.65 -10.73 14.58
CA ASN A 278 -32.21 -9.45 14.09
C ASN A 278 -31.19 -8.31 14.03
N LYS A 279 -29.95 -8.62 13.66
CA LYS A 279 -28.86 -7.65 13.54
C LYS A 279 -28.19 -7.74 12.17
N VAL A 280 -27.97 -6.61 11.52
CA VAL A 280 -27.30 -6.53 10.21
C VAL A 280 -25.79 -6.53 10.38
N PRO A 281 -25.06 -7.48 9.80
CA PRO A 281 -23.61 -7.44 9.78
C PRO A 281 -23.10 -6.36 8.82
N MET A 282 -22.15 -5.54 9.29
CA MET A 282 -21.54 -4.43 8.59
C MET A 282 -20.05 -4.42 8.83
N LEU A 283 -19.25 -4.88 7.89
CA LEU A 283 -17.79 -5.01 8.09
C LEU A 283 -17.46 -5.76 9.38
N ASP A 284 -16.97 -5.05 10.39
CA ASP A 284 -16.59 -5.58 11.73
C ASP A 284 -17.66 -5.27 12.80
N LEU A 285 -18.85 -4.88 12.38
CA LEU A 285 -19.95 -4.49 13.26
C LEU A 285 -21.21 -5.30 12.95
N LYS A 286 -22.08 -5.41 13.95
CA LYS A 286 -23.50 -5.68 13.75
C LYS A 286 -24.30 -4.47 14.22
N MET A 287 -25.32 -4.10 13.47
CA MET A 287 -26.18 -2.96 13.78
C MET A 287 -27.64 -3.35 13.84
N TRP A 288 -28.40 -2.71 14.73
CA TRP A 288 -29.84 -2.88 14.86
C TRP A 288 -30.47 -1.67 15.57
N ILE A 289 -31.78 -1.58 15.49
CA ILE A 289 -32.54 -0.56 16.21
C ILE A 289 -33.24 -1.25 17.40
N GLN A 290 -33.14 -0.64 18.57
CA GLN A 290 -33.73 -1.15 19.80
C GLN A 290 -34.05 -0.03 20.77
N GLU A 291 -35.12 -0.18 21.54
CA GLU A 291 -35.44 0.72 22.66
C GLU A 291 -34.54 0.38 23.86
N VAL A 292 -33.88 1.42 24.39
CA VAL A 292 -33.04 1.35 25.58
C VAL A 292 -33.41 2.53 26.48
N ASP A 293 -33.80 2.24 27.72
CA ASP A 293 -34.22 3.25 28.70
C ASP A 293 -35.35 4.17 28.19
N GLY A 294 -36.34 3.59 27.47
CA GLY A 294 -37.48 4.32 26.90
C GLY A 294 -37.15 5.17 25.67
N VAL A 295 -35.96 5.05 25.12
CA VAL A 295 -35.54 5.78 23.91
C VAL A 295 -35.11 4.79 22.82
N VAL A 296 -35.65 4.94 21.63
CA VAL A 296 -35.26 4.13 20.46
C VAL A 296 -33.90 4.59 19.95
N ARG A 297 -32.97 3.64 19.77
CA ARG A 297 -31.58 3.91 19.41
C ARG A 297 -31.09 2.98 18.31
N LEU A 298 -30.19 3.48 17.48
CA LEU A 298 -29.39 2.68 16.57
C LEU A 298 -28.15 2.18 17.31
N LEU A 299 -28.13 0.89 17.58
CA LEU A 299 -27.08 0.23 18.34
C LEU A 299 -26.10 -0.48 17.42
N TYR A 300 -24.86 -0.65 17.89
CA TYR A 300 -23.83 -1.42 17.20
C TYR A 300 -22.97 -2.20 18.20
N GLU A 301 -22.50 -3.37 17.77
CA GLU A 301 -21.57 -4.19 18.52
C GLU A 301 -20.47 -4.74 17.63
N HIS A 302 -19.37 -5.14 18.24
CA HIS A 302 -18.27 -5.79 17.52
C HIS A 302 -18.72 -7.10 16.90
N TYR A 303 -18.38 -7.30 15.62
CA TYR A 303 -18.69 -8.51 14.88
C TYR A 303 -17.45 -9.10 14.22
N GLU A 304 -17.35 -10.38 14.26
CA GLU A 304 -16.34 -11.16 13.55
C GLU A 304 -17.06 -12.21 12.70
N LYS A 305 -16.71 -12.28 11.42
CA LYS A 305 -17.29 -13.25 10.50
C LYS A 305 -17.00 -14.68 10.98
N ASP A 306 -17.94 -15.60 10.83
CA ASP A 306 -17.82 -16.99 11.31
C ASP A 306 -16.60 -17.71 10.72
N MET A 307 -16.24 -17.38 9.48
CA MET A 307 -15.08 -17.92 8.77
C MET A 307 -13.74 -17.24 9.17
N ALA A 308 -13.75 -16.22 10.03
CA ALA A 308 -12.52 -15.56 10.45
C ALA A 308 -11.65 -16.52 11.28
N THR A 309 -10.36 -16.45 11.06
CA THR A 309 -9.42 -17.25 11.85
C THR A 309 -9.47 -16.84 13.32
N LYS A 310 -9.67 -17.81 14.20
CA LYS A 310 -9.66 -17.61 15.65
C LYS A 310 -8.26 -17.43 16.22
N MET A 311 -7.21 -17.54 15.39
CA MET A 311 -5.82 -17.43 15.84
C MET A 311 -5.28 -16.02 15.58
N LEU A 312 -4.58 -15.50 16.60
CA LEU A 312 -3.81 -14.28 16.51
C LEU A 312 -2.35 -14.59 16.13
N ILE A 313 -1.52 -13.55 16.01
CA ILE A 313 -0.07 -13.74 15.89
C ILE A 313 0.41 -14.57 17.09
N HIS A 314 0.98 -15.73 16.83
CA HIS A 314 1.40 -16.65 17.90
C HIS A 314 2.44 -16.03 18.82
N ALA A 315 2.38 -16.33 20.11
CA ALA A 315 3.28 -15.78 21.12
C ALA A 315 4.75 -16.09 20.83
N GLU A 316 5.05 -17.24 20.21
CA GLU A 316 6.39 -17.67 19.86
C GLU A 316 6.87 -17.21 18.47
N SER A 317 6.05 -16.45 17.73
CA SER A 317 6.50 -15.91 16.45
C SER A 317 7.72 -14.99 16.61
N ALA A 318 8.58 -14.91 15.57
CA ALA A 318 9.78 -14.07 15.56
C ALA A 318 9.46 -12.56 15.35
N ILE A 319 8.39 -12.09 15.96
CA ILE A 319 8.00 -10.67 16.00
C ILE A 319 8.37 -10.11 17.38
N PRO A 320 8.95 -8.89 17.48
CA PRO A 320 9.28 -8.30 18.75
C PRO A 320 8.09 -8.24 19.71
N LEU A 321 8.29 -8.59 20.97
CA LEU A 321 7.24 -8.65 21.99
C LEU A 321 6.48 -7.32 22.11
N ARG A 322 7.19 -6.19 22.01
CA ARG A 322 6.59 -4.86 22.01
C ARG A 322 5.60 -4.65 20.85
N VAL A 323 5.91 -5.18 19.67
CA VAL A 323 5.02 -5.08 18.51
C VAL A 323 3.78 -5.93 18.71
N LYS A 324 3.93 -7.18 19.19
CA LYS A 324 2.81 -8.05 19.55
C LYS A 324 1.88 -7.37 20.55
N ARG A 325 2.45 -6.87 21.66
CA ARG A 325 1.68 -6.14 22.69
C ARG A 325 0.91 -4.96 22.09
N THR A 326 1.56 -4.15 21.26
CA THR A 326 0.91 -3.00 20.61
C THR A 326 -0.26 -3.43 19.71
N VAL A 327 -0.08 -4.46 18.90
CA VAL A 327 -1.13 -4.98 18.00
C VAL A 327 -2.31 -5.52 18.82
N LEU A 328 -2.05 -6.32 19.83
CA LEU A 328 -3.09 -6.89 20.69
C LEU A 328 -3.86 -5.82 21.48
N THR A 329 -3.14 -4.82 22.01
CA THR A 329 -3.77 -3.68 22.71
C THR A 329 -4.65 -2.86 21.76
N GLN A 330 -4.19 -2.63 20.53
CA GLN A 330 -4.98 -1.92 19.51
C GLN A 330 -6.22 -2.71 19.09
N GLU A 331 -6.12 -4.02 18.99
CA GLU A 331 -7.24 -4.87 18.65
C GLU A 331 -8.29 -4.90 19.76
N MET A 332 -7.87 -5.08 21.01
CA MET A 332 -8.79 -5.02 22.14
C MET A 332 -9.45 -3.63 22.30
N LEU A 333 -8.70 -2.56 22.05
CA LEU A 333 -9.24 -1.20 22.02
C LEU A 333 -10.25 -1.03 20.88
N ARG A 334 -10.00 -1.64 19.72
CA ARG A 334 -10.95 -1.66 18.60
C ARG A 334 -12.27 -2.30 19.01
N ILE A 335 -12.21 -3.46 19.69
CA ILE A 335 -13.40 -4.14 20.19
C ILE A 335 -14.20 -3.23 21.13
N LEU A 336 -13.52 -2.56 22.08
CA LEU A 336 -14.17 -1.61 22.99
C LEU A 336 -14.86 -0.44 22.28
N LEU A 337 -14.21 0.09 21.22
CA LEU A 337 -14.75 1.21 20.44
C LEU A 337 -15.85 0.78 19.46
N HIS A 338 -15.91 -0.51 19.12
CA HIS A 338 -16.95 -1.10 18.26
C HIS A 338 -18.19 -1.55 19.04
N CYS A 339 -18.34 -1.18 20.28
CA CYS A 339 -19.53 -1.40 21.07
C CYS A 339 -20.18 -0.06 21.41
N SER A 340 -21.48 0.05 21.12
CA SER A 340 -22.27 1.22 21.47
C SER A 340 -22.22 1.48 22.97
N ARG A 341 -22.08 2.74 23.37
CA ARG A 341 -22.07 3.16 24.79
C ARG A 341 -23.38 2.89 25.51
N TYR A 342 -24.45 2.65 24.77
CA TYR A 342 -25.77 2.33 25.31
C TYR A 342 -25.97 0.82 25.56
N LEU A 343 -25.00 -0.01 25.17
CA LEU A 343 -25.07 -1.44 25.44
C LEU A 343 -24.74 -1.74 26.90
N PRO A 344 -25.48 -2.68 27.53
CA PRO A 344 -25.13 -3.18 28.86
C PRO A 344 -23.71 -3.75 28.89
N TRP A 345 -22.96 -3.45 29.96
CA TRP A 345 -21.57 -3.88 30.10
C TRP A 345 -21.33 -5.39 29.89
N PRO A 346 -22.25 -6.33 30.25
CA PRO A 346 -22.09 -7.74 29.94
C PRO A 346 -21.87 -8.05 28.45
N TYR A 347 -22.50 -7.30 27.54
CA TYR A 347 -22.27 -7.45 26.10
C TYR A 347 -20.82 -7.17 25.72
N VAL A 348 -20.29 -6.07 26.20
CA VAL A 348 -18.91 -5.64 25.95
C VAL A 348 -17.92 -6.65 26.52
N THR A 349 -18.16 -7.11 27.76
CA THR A 349 -17.29 -8.09 28.42
C THR A 349 -17.27 -9.44 27.72
N ASN A 350 -18.36 -9.84 27.09
CA ASN A 350 -18.39 -11.08 26.28
C ASN A 350 -17.40 -11.01 25.12
N HIS A 351 -17.39 -9.92 24.34
CA HIS A 351 -16.44 -9.74 23.26
C HIS A 351 -14.99 -9.68 23.76
N LEU A 352 -14.74 -9.03 24.89
CA LEU A 352 -13.41 -9.00 25.52
C LEU A 352 -12.97 -10.39 25.97
N ASN A 353 -13.85 -11.17 26.56
CA ASN A 353 -13.56 -12.53 27.01
C ASN A 353 -13.24 -13.46 25.83
N GLU A 354 -13.97 -13.35 24.73
CA GLU A 354 -13.66 -14.10 23.51
C GLU A 354 -12.28 -13.72 22.96
N PHE A 355 -11.93 -12.45 22.96
CA PHE A 355 -10.59 -12.02 22.55
C PHE A 355 -9.50 -12.53 23.51
N MET A 356 -9.76 -12.52 24.82
CA MET A 356 -8.84 -13.08 25.84
C MET A 356 -8.63 -14.60 25.63
N LYS A 357 -9.67 -15.34 25.25
CA LYS A 357 -9.55 -16.76 24.86
C LYS A 357 -8.69 -16.93 23.62
N LYS A 358 -8.88 -16.10 22.57
CA LYS A 358 -8.04 -16.13 21.36
C LYS A 358 -6.57 -15.88 21.69
N MET A 359 -6.28 -14.92 22.58
CA MET A 359 -4.92 -14.69 23.05
C MET A 359 -4.35 -15.93 23.75
N GLN A 360 -5.16 -16.60 24.57
CA GLN A 360 -4.75 -17.83 25.26
C GLN A 360 -4.44 -18.96 24.27
N TYR A 361 -5.31 -19.21 23.29
CA TYR A 361 -5.08 -20.22 22.24
C TYR A 361 -3.85 -19.90 21.37
N SER A 362 -3.51 -18.60 21.24
CA SER A 362 -2.30 -18.16 20.53
C SER A 362 -1.04 -18.15 21.39
N GLY A 363 -1.08 -18.80 22.60
CA GLY A 363 0.09 -19.04 23.46
C GLY A 363 0.46 -17.87 24.38
N TYR A 364 -0.36 -16.81 24.50
CA TYR A 364 -0.04 -15.69 25.38
C TYR A 364 -0.35 -16.02 26.85
N GLN A 365 0.65 -15.88 27.69
CA GLN A 365 0.54 -16.10 29.13
C GLN A 365 -0.37 -15.08 29.81
N GLN A 366 -0.93 -15.46 30.96
CA GLN A 366 -1.89 -14.63 31.71
C GLN A 366 -1.39 -13.19 32.00
N PRO A 367 -0.14 -12.97 32.46
CA PRO A 367 0.33 -11.60 32.74
C PRO A 367 0.28 -10.68 31.51
N MET A 368 0.65 -11.23 30.32
CA MET A 368 0.60 -10.48 29.07
C MET A 368 -0.84 -10.14 28.67
N ARG A 369 -1.76 -11.07 28.86
CA ARG A 369 -3.18 -10.87 28.55
C ARG A 369 -3.78 -9.76 29.42
N PHE A 370 -3.52 -9.77 30.72
CA PHE A 370 -3.97 -8.72 31.64
C PHE A 370 -3.32 -7.35 31.34
N ASP A 371 -2.04 -7.32 30.99
CA ASP A 371 -1.35 -6.08 30.63
C ASP A 371 -1.94 -5.45 29.36
N VAL A 372 -2.31 -6.27 28.36
CA VAL A 372 -3.03 -5.84 27.16
C VAL A 372 -4.40 -5.27 27.54
N ALA A 373 -5.16 -5.99 28.36
CA ALA A 373 -6.49 -5.54 28.79
C ALA A 373 -6.43 -4.22 29.54
N LYS A 374 -5.53 -4.09 30.52
CA LYS A 374 -5.30 -2.85 31.28
C LYS A 374 -4.91 -1.68 30.36
N SER A 375 -4.01 -1.93 29.41
CA SER A 375 -3.55 -0.91 28.47
C SER A 375 -4.67 -0.46 27.52
N ALA A 376 -5.48 -1.39 27.02
CA ALA A 376 -6.60 -1.09 26.13
C ALA A 376 -7.71 -0.30 26.87
N THR A 377 -8.08 -0.72 28.08
CA THR A 377 -9.10 -0.04 28.90
C THR A 377 -8.65 1.38 29.28
N SER A 378 -7.38 1.56 29.66
CA SER A 378 -6.83 2.88 29.94
C SER A 378 -6.87 3.79 28.70
N ALA A 379 -6.51 3.26 27.53
CA ALA A 379 -6.58 4.01 26.28
C ALA A 379 -8.02 4.36 25.89
N TYR A 380 -8.96 3.43 26.07
CA TYR A 380 -10.39 3.66 25.84
C TYR A 380 -10.92 4.80 26.73
N LYS A 381 -10.63 4.74 28.04
CA LYS A 381 -11.01 5.80 28.97
C LYS A 381 -10.47 7.17 28.54
N THR A 382 -9.18 7.23 28.19
CA THR A 382 -8.56 8.48 27.72
C THR A 382 -9.24 9.03 26.46
N ILE A 383 -9.64 8.16 25.52
CA ILE A 383 -10.36 8.58 24.32
C ILE A 383 -11.73 9.16 24.69
N LYS A 384 -12.49 8.47 25.53
CA LYS A 384 -13.81 8.92 25.97
C LYS A 384 -13.77 10.20 26.80
N ASP A 385 -12.79 10.34 27.69
CA ASP A 385 -12.57 11.57 28.45
C ASP A 385 -12.23 12.75 27.50
N ASN A 386 -11.43 12.53 26.47
CA ASN A 386 -11.11 13.54 25.48
C ASN A 386 -12.33 13.93 24.62
N GLU A 387 -13.17 12.97 24.23
CA GLU A 387 -14.43 13.21 23.52
C GLU A 387 -15.37 14.06 24.40
N ALA A 388 -15.56 13.68 25.64
CA ALA A 388 -16.43 14.41 26.61
C ALA A 388 -15.97 15.84 26.84
N ASN A 389 -14.66 16.10 26.86
CA ASN A 389 -14.07 17.41 27.06
C ASN A 389 -13.84 18.19 25.75
N ASN A 390 -14.35 17.73 24.62
CA ASN A 390 -14.11 18.32 23.28
C ASN A 390 -12.62 18.52 22.93
N ILE A 391 -11.74 17.75 23.56
CA ILE A 391 -10.31 17.76 23.29
C ILE A 391 -10.08 17.00 21.97
N ARG A 392 -10.00 17.74 20.88
CA ARG A 392 -9.66 17.13 19.58
C ARG A 392 -8.24 16.56 19.67
N PRO A 393 -8.02 15.30 19.22
CA PRO A 393 -6.66 14.79 19.07
C PRO A 393 -5.88 15.76 18.21
N ILE A 394 -4.66 16.09 18.63
CA ILE A 394 -3.78 17.05 17.93
C ILE A 394 -3.79 16.62 16.45
N ASN A 395 -4.51 17.39 15.64
CA ASN A 395 -4.64 17.15 14.23
C ASN A 395 -3.23 17.21 13.61
N ARG A 396 -2.66 16.07 13.30
CA ARG A 396 -1.50 16.05 12.43
C ARG A 396 -1.90 16.77 11.15
N PRO A 397 -1.12 17.75 10.68
CA PRO A 397 -1.46 18.50 9.48
C PRO A 397 -1.83 17.52 8.37
N LYS A 398 -3.04 17.61 7.83
CA LYS A 398 -3.57 16.71 6.79
C LYS A 398 -2.69 16.74 5.51
N ASN A 399 -1.87 17.77 5.38
CA ASN A 399 -1.12 18.12 4.15
C ASN A 399 0.36 17.73 4.16
N TRP A 400 0.82 16.89 5.08
CA TRP A 400 2.20 16.45 5.01
C TRP A 400 2.38 15.47 3.83
N ASN A 401 3.19 15.86 2.86
CA ASN A 401 3.61 14.97 1.79
C ASN A 401 4.50 13.83 2.34
N ARG A 402 4.73 12.79 1.55
CA ARG A 402 5.52 11.62 1.96
C ARG A 402 6.94 11.99 2.42
N ALA A 403 7.58 12.93 1.71
CA ALA A 403 8.95 13.38 2.00
C ALA A 403 9.03 14.11 3.37
N GLU A 404 8.04 14.91 3.69
CA GLU A 404 7.95 15.64 4.95
C GLU A 404 7.70 14.71 6.14
N ARG A 405 6.85 13.68 5.96
CA ARG A 405 6.67 12.61 6.95
C ARG A 405 7.97 11.84 7.22
N GLU A 406 8.73 11.54 6.19
CA GLU A 406 10.03 10.87 6.34
C GLU A 406 11.07 11.77 7.01
N ARG A 407 11.14 13.06 6.66
CA ARG A 407 12.00 14.05 7.34
C ARG A 407 11.68 14.15 8.83
N GLN A 408 10.39 14.22 9.19
CA GLN A 408 9.96 14.26 10.59
C GLN A 408 10.28 12.98 11.35
N LYS A 409 10.13 11.81 10.71
CA LYS A 409 10.57 10.55 11.30
C LYS A 409 12.08 10.51 11.54
N GLN A 410 12.87 11.00 10.57
CA GLN A 410 14.32 11.08 10.71
C GLN A 410 14.72 12.08 11.82
N LYS A 411 14.05 13.24 11.88
CA LYS A 411 14.28 14.22 12.96
C LYS A 411 14.00 13.60 14.32
N LYS A 412 12.83 12.95 14.51
CA LYS A 412 12.48 12.25 15.75
C LYS A 412 13.45 11.13 16.10
N ARG A 413 13.97 10.39 15.12
CA ARG A 413 15.01 9.38 15.35
C ARG A 413 16.31 10.01 15.84
N ARG A 414 16.76 11.11 15.22
CA ARG A 414 17.97 11.84 15.64
C ARG A 414 17.81 12.41 17.04
N GLU A 415 16.67 13.01 17.37
CA GLU A 415 16.35 13.51 18.69
C GLU A 415 16.33 12.39 19.73
N TRP A 416 15.75 11.25 19.40
CA TRP A 416 15.72 10.08 20.25
C TRP A 416 17.13 9.55 20.57
N TYR A 417 18.04 9.50 19.58
CA TYR A 417 19.43 9.14 19.80
C TYR A 417 20.16 10.15 20.68
N LYS A 418 19.91 11.45 20.50
CA LYS A 418 20.55 12.52 21.29
C LYS A 418 20.03 12.57 22.73
N GLN A 419 18.74 12.41 22.92
CA GLN A 419 18.08 12.53 24.25
C GLN A 419 18.15 11.25 25.06
N GLY A 420 18.39 10.11 24.43
CA GLY A 420 18.33 8.80 25.08
C GLY A 420 19.48 8.49 26.04
N GLY A 421 20.54 9.28 26.06
CA GLY A 421 21.70 9.04 26.94
C GLY A 421 22.44 7.74 26.65
N PHE A 422 22.30 7.16 25.44
CA PHE A 422 22.97 5.93 25.05
C PHE A 422 24.24 6.24 24.26
N ASP A 423 25.29 5.47 24.51
CA ASP A 423 26.52 5.56 23.77
C ASP A 423 26.44 4.77 22.44
N SER A 424 25.61 3.71 22.42
CA SER A 424 25.40 2.85 21.24
C SER A 424 24.03 2.19 21.26
N VAL A 425 23.67 1.58 20.10
CA VAL A 425 22.44 0.79 19.94
C VAL A 425 22.80 -0.59 19.39
N LEU A 426 22.44 -1.62 20.15
CA LEU A 426 22.59 -3.01 19.74
C LEU A 426 21.30 -3.50 19.10
N PHE A 427 21.38 -3.99 17.87
CA PHE A 427 20.27 -4.61 17.17
C PHE A 427 20.36 -6.13 17.27
N LEU A 428 19.32 -6.74 17.81
CA LEU A 428 19.22 -8.19 17.96
C LEU A 428 18.10 -8.76 17.09
N PRO A 429 18.23 -10.01 16.63
CA PRO A 429 17.09 -10.72 16.07
C PRO A 429 16.03 -10.92 17.16
N SER A 430 14.76 -10.81 16.77
CA SER A 430 13.66 -11.11 17.68
C SER A 430 13.61 -12.61 17.98
N THR A 431 13.52 -12.93 19.26
CA THR A 431 13.40 -14.32 19.75
C THR A 431 12.06 -14.53 20.46
N PRO A 432 11.58 -15.80 20.58
CA PRO A 432 10.38 -16.09 21.35
C PRO A 432 10.44 -15.46 22.75
N GLN A 433 9.38 -14.75 23.13
CA GLN A 433 9.24 -14.05 24.40
C GLN A 433 10.35 -13.02 24.71
N GLY A 434 11.15 -12.63 23.71
CA GLY A 434 12.22 -11.63 23.89
C GLY A 434 13.38 -12.11 24.75
N LYS A 435 13.59 -13.42 24.91
CA LYS A 435 14.62 -14.00 25.81
C LYS A 435 16.00 -13.43 25.57
N LEU A 436 16.46 -13.38 24.31
CA LEU A 436 17.78 -12.84 23.97
C LEU A 436 17.90 -11.35 24.36
N LYS A 437 16.86 -10.58 24.12
CA LYS A 437 16.83 -9.17 24.50
C LYS A 437 16.97 -8.99 26.00
N HIS A 438 16.21 -9.72 26.80
CA HIS A 438 16.29 -9.65 28.26
C HIS A 438 17.67 -10.03 28.78
N MET A 439 18.25 -11.12 28.27
CA MET A 439 19.62 -11.51 28.63
C MET A 439 20.64 -10.41 28.32
N CYS A 440 20.54 -9.78 27.15
CA CYS A 440 21.44 -8.67 26.80
C CYS A 440 21.19 -7.43 27.65
N GLU A 441 19.95 -7.07 27.92
CA GLU A 441 19.61 -5.94 28.81
C GLU A 441 20.13 -6.16 30.23
N ASP A 442 20.03 -7.37 30.76
CA ASP A 442 20.56 -7.72 32.09
C ASP A 442 22.11 -7.67 32.13
N ALA A 443 22.76 -8.16 31.09
CA ALA A 443 24.22 -8.08 30.97
C ALA A 443 24.71 -6.62 30.88
N ILE A 444 24.03 -5.81 30.06
CA ILE A 444 24.31 -4.37 29.91
C ILE A 444 24.10 -3.63 31.23
N LYS A 445 23.03 -3.93 31.96
CA LYS A 445 22.77 -3.34 33.27
C LYS A 445 23.88 -3.68 34.28
N LYS A 446 24.36 -4.93 34.27
CA LYS A 446 25.45 -5.36 35.15
C LYS A 446 26.80 -4.74 34.78
N SER A 447 27.04 -4.47 33.49
CA SER A 447 28.31 -3.88 33.01
C SER A 447 28.39 -2.37 33.16
N GLY A 448 27.28 -1.68 33.45
CA GLY A 448 27.21 -0.22 33.53
C GLY A 448 27.34 0.51 32.18
N ILE A 449 27.41 -0.22 31.07
CA ILE A 449 27.52 0.37 29.71
C ILE A 449 26.16 0.90 29.28
N ARG A 450 26.14 2.09 28.65
CA ARG A 450 24.88 2.73 28.20
C ARG A 450 24.52 2.33 26.77
N ILE A 451 24.13 1.06 26.57
CA ILE A 451 23.71 0.52 25.28
C ILE A 451 22.20 0.31 25.27
N LYS A 452 21.55 0.74 24.20
CA LYS A 452 20.13 0.46 23.95
C LYS A 452 19.97 -0.79 23.11
N VAL A 453 19.25 -1.79 23.63
CA VAL A 453 18.91 -3.00 22.88
C VAL A 453 17.61 -2.80 22.10
N VAL A 454 17.63 -3.12 20.81
CA VAL A 454 16.49 -3.04 19.92
C VAL A 454 16.33 -4.35 19.16
N GLU A 455 15.18 -5.01 19.31
CA GLU A 455 14.84 -6.19 18.52
C GLU A 455 14.40 -5.80 17.10
N ARG A 456 14.87 -6.54 16.11
CA ARG A 456 14.44 -6.44 14.71
C ARG A 456 13.85 -7.76 14.25
N THR A 457 12.77 -7.69 13.49
CA THR A 457 12.28 -8.85 12.74
C THR A 457 13.31 -9.25 11.69
N GLY A 458 13.55 -10.54 11.53
CA GLY A 458 14.28 -11.09 10.41
C GLY A 458 13.56 -10.87 9.07
N ARG A 459 14.09 -11.42 8.01
CA ARG A 459 13.42 -11.44 6.70
C ARG A 459 12.10 -12.20 6.81
N THR A 460 11.03 -11.65 6.27
CA THR A 460 9.75 -12.35 6.22
C THR A 460 9.82 -13.50 5.22
N LEU A 461 9.03 -14.56 5.44
CA LEU A 461 8.90 -15.66 4.49
C LEU A 461 8.55 -15.14 3.08
N LYS A 462 7.63 -14.18 2.99
CA LYS A 462 7.31 -13.50 1.74
C LYS A 462 8.54 -12.89 1.06
N SER A 463 9.40 -12.20 1.82
CA SER A 463 10.62 -11.59 1.27
C SER A 463 11.64 -12.64 0.82
N GLN A 464 11.69 -13.79 1.47
CA GLN A 464 12.54 -14.92 1.08
C GLN A 464 12.00 -15.60 -0.18
N LEU A 465 10.70 -15.88 -0.24
CA LEU A 465 10.06 -16.48 -1.42
C LEU A 465 10.11 -15.56 -2.65
N GLN A 466 9.99 -14.25 -2.47
CA GLN A 466 10.14 -13.28 -3.57
C GLN A 466 11.57 -13.19 -4.11
N THR A 467 12.58 -13.53 -3.31
CA THR A 467 13.99 -13.56 -3.74
C THR A 467 14.39 -14.89 -4.35
N SER A 468 13.68 -15.97 -4.06
CA SER A 468 13.93 -17.34 -4.51
C SER A 468 12.84 -17.82 -5.48
N ASN A 469 12.58 -17.06 -6.56
CA ASN A 469 11.67 -17.56 -7.60
C ASN A 469 12.35 -18.74 -8.34
N PRO A 470 11.98 -20.00 -8.05
CA PRO A 470 12.60 -21.17 -8.68
C PRO A 470 12.28 -21.28 -10.15
N PHE A 471 11.25 -20.56 -10.62
CA PHE A 471 10.83 -20.53 -12.04
C PHE A 471 11.49 -19.40 -12.84
N LYS A 472 12.27 -18.55 -12.19
CA LYS A 472 13.04 -17.52 -12.87
C LYS A 472 14.32 -18.15 -13.41
N GLU A 473 14.18 -18.97 -14.41
CA GLU A 473 15.32 -19.42 -15.21
C GLU A 473 15.88 -18.25 -16.01
N GLY A 474 17.19 -18.14 -15.97
CA GLY A 474 17.92 -17.32 -16.91
C GLY A 474 18.44 -16.02 -16.33
N GLY A 475 19.58 -15.66 -16.87
CA GLY A 475 20.22 -14.39 -16.70
C GLY A 475 19.39 -13.26 -17.31
N CYS A 476 19.91 -12.03 -17.28
CA CYS A 476 19.23 -10.86 -17.84
C CYS A 476 19.13 -10.85 -19.38
N GLY A 477 19.48 -11.94 -20.05
CA GLY A 477 19.48 -12.07 -21.52
C GLY A 477 20.58 -11.29 -22.26
N ARG A 478 21.48 -10.61 -21.51
CA ARG A 478 22.59 -9.84 -22.09
C ARG A 478 23.83 -10.72 -22.18
N ALA A 479 24.41 -10.80 -23.38
CA ALA A 479 25.61 -11.58 -23.63
C ALA A 479 26.86 -11.03 -22.89
N ASP A 480 26.86 -9.76 -22.56
CA ASP A 480 27.94 -9.01 -21.89
C ASP A 480 27.79 -8.94 -20.35
N CYS A 481 26.81 -9.62 -19.79
CA CYS A 481 26.59 -9.56 -18.33
C CYS A 481 27.55 -10.47 -17.57
N PHE A 482 28.52 -9.88 -16.90
CA PHE A 482 29.56 -10.62 -16.14
C PHE A 482 28.99 -11.58 -15.08
N ILE A 483 27.86 -11.27 -14.45
CA ILE A 483 27.22 -12.15 -13.47
C ILE A 483 26.44 -13.27 -14.14
N CYS A 484 25.58 -12.92 -15.13
CA CYS A 484 24.64 -13.91 -15.69
C CYS A 484 25.30 -14.90 -16.63
N THR A 485 26.35 -14.48 -17.37
CA THR A 485 27.10 -15.37 -18.25
C THR A 485 27.93 -16.38 -17.46
N THR A 486 28.38 -16.04 -16.25
CA THR A 486 29.23 -16.90 -15.43
C THR A 486 28.46 -17.72 -14.41
N THR A 487 27.35 -17.22 -13.85
CA THR A 487 26.64 -17.91 -12.74
C THR A 487 25.19 -18.31 -13.07
N ARG A 488 24.62 -17.83 -14.15
CA ARG A 488 23.20 -18.01 -14.58
C ARG A 488 22.17 -17.65 -13.48
N LYS A 489 22.54 -16.90 -12.44
CA LYS A 489 21.69 -16.63 -11.28
C LYS A 489 20.79 -15.40 -11.38
N GLY A 490 20.81 -14.67 -12.49
CA GLY A 490 19.84 -13.59 -12.79
C GLY A 490 19.72 -12.41 -11.81
N ASN A 491 20.63 -12.26 -10.84
CA ASN A 491 20.59 -11.22 -9.81
C ASN A 491 21.44 -9.99 -10.11
N CYS A 492 21.86 -9.82 -11.35
CA CYS A 492 22.70 -8.70 -11.80
C CYS A 492 22.03 -7.32 -11.70
N GLN A 493 20.69 -7.28 -11.67
CA GLN A 493 19.92 -6.03 -11.53
C GLN A 493 19.68 -5.62 -10.07
N SER A 494 20.12 -6.43 -9.11
CA SER A 494 20.02 -6.08 -7.69
C SER A 494 20.91 -4.89 -7.36
N GLU A 495 20.37 -3.91 -6.66
CA GLU A 495 21.07 -2.72 -6.21
C GLU A 495 21.50 -2.84 -4.74
N GLY A 496 22.52 -2.07 -4.36
CA GLY A 496 23.03 -2.06 -2.99
C GLY A 496 23.55 -3.42 -2.56
N ILE A 497 24.49 -3.99 -3.31
CA ILE A 497 24.96 -5.37 -3.16
C ILE A 497 26.39 -5.46 -2.67
N THR A 498 26.71 -6.58 -2.01
CA THR A 498 28.07 -7.12 -1.94
C THR A 498 28.24 -8.24 -2.97
N TYR A 499 29.44 -8.38 -3.50
CA TYR A 499 29.75 -9.35 -4.53
C TYR A 499 31.14 -9.93 -4.35
N ARG A 500 31.37 -11.06 -5.02
CA ARG A 500 32.65 -11.75 -5.08
C ARG A 500 33.02 -11.99 -6.53
N ILE A 501 34.28 -11.72 -6.88
CA ILE A 501 34.86 -12.12 -8.16
C ILE A 501 35.96 -13.14 -7.86
N GLU A 502 35.92 -14.29 -8.51
CA GLU A 502 36.83 -15.41 -8.33
C GLU A 502 37.62 -15.66 -9.63
N CYS A 503 38.91 -15.81 -9.53
CA CYS A 503 39.74 -16.21 -10.66
C CYS A 503 39.50 -17.70 -10.98
N LEU A 504 39.30 -18.00 -12.26
CA LEU A 504 39.09 -19.38 -12.75
C LEU A 504 40.37 -19.98 -13.37
N GLY A 505 41.49 -19.23 -13.35
CA GLY A 505 42.78 -19.73 -13.81
C GLY A 505 43.38 -20.77 -12.86
N ASP A 506 44.22 -21.62 -13.43
CA ASP A 506 44.99 -22.56 -12.68
C ASP A 506 46.16 -21.86 -11.98
N ASN A 507 46.75 -22.46 -10.98
CA ASN A 507 47.95 -22.01 -10.25
C ASN A 507 47.83 -20.81 -9.29
N CYS A 508 46.68 -20.12 -9.15
CA CYS A 508 46.50 -18.99 -8.23
C CYS A 508 45.62 -19.28 -7.01
N ARG A 509 45.41 -20.56 -6.65
CA ARG A 509 44.55 -20.98 -5.52
C ARG A 509 43.14 -20.36 -5.55
N LYS A 510 42.63 -20.01 -6.74
CA LYS A 510 41.33 -19.35 -6.96
C LYS A 510 41.14 -18.10 -6.10
N LYS A 511 42.13 -17.20 -6.12
CA LYS A 511 42.05 -15.93 -5.39
C LYS A 511 40.76 -15.17 -5.72
N ARG A 512 40.27 -14.41 -4.75
CA ARG A 512 38.95 -13.78 -4.77
C ARG A 512 39.07 -12.29 -4.48
N TYR A 513 38.36 -11.51 -5.27
CA TYR A 513 38.07 -10.11 -4.94
C TYR A 513 36.70 -9.99 -4.32
N LYS A 514 36.57 -9.28 -3.22
CA LYS A 514 35.31 -8.96 -2.55
C LYS A 514 35.07 -7.48 -2.62
N GLY A 515 33.84 -7.07 -2.97
CA GLY A 515 33.51 -5.67 -3.12
C GLY A 515 32.05 -5.38 -2.84
N GLU A 516 31.75 -4.11 -2.76
CA GLU A 516 30.43 -3.57 -2.59
C GLU A 516 30.08 -2.56 -3.68
N THR A 517 28.80 -2.30 -3.89
CA THR A 517 28.34 -1.21 -4.74
C THR A 517 26.94 -0.75 -4.34
N ALA A 518 26.72 0.57 -4.38
CA ALA A 518 25.39 1.15 -4.25
C ALA A 518 24.53 0.90 -5.50
N GLY A 519 25.15 0.82 -6.66
CA GLY A 519 24.51 0.53 -7.94
C GLY A 519 24.15 -0.94 -8.12
N ASN A 520 23.68 -1.29 -9.32
CA ASN A 520 23.37 -2.67 -9.64
C ASN A 520 24.60 -3.49 -10.06
N GLY A 521 24.50 -4.80 -9.91
CA GLY A 521 25.58 -5.73 -10.20
C GLY A 521 26.04 -5.72 -11.66
N TYR A 522 25.12 -5.50 -12.62
CA TYR A 522 25.44 -5.40 -14.04
C TYR A 522 26.43 -4.25 -14.32
N LYS A 523 26.09 -3.03 -13.87
CA LYS A 523 26.93 -1.84 -14.07
C LYS A 523 28.32 -2.01 -13.41
N ARG A 524 28.34 -2.59 -12.21
CA ARG A 524 29.59 -2.82 -11.50
C ARG A 524 30.44 -3.90 -12.19
N GLY A 525 29.81 -4.99 -12.62
CA GLY A 525 30.46 -6.06 -13.37
C GLY A 525 31.05 -5.57 -14.70
N TYR A 526 30.27 -4.78 -15.43
CA TYR A 526 30.73 -4.14 -16.67
C TYR A 526 31.97 -3.25 -16.44
N LYS A 527 31.97 -2.46 -15.35
CA LYS A 527 33.13 -1.64 -15.00
C LYS A 527 34.38 -2.50 -14.74
N HIS A 528 34.27 -3.61 -13.98
CA HIS A 528 35.39 -4.50 -13.73
C HIS A 528 35.95 -5.10 -15.03
N LEU A 529 35.08 -5.51 -15.96
CA LEU A 529 35.52 -6.04 -17.27
C LEU A 529 36.20 -4.95 -18.12
N SER A 530 35.65 -3.73 -18.10
CA SER A 530 36.25 -2.60 -18.80
C SER A 530 37.62 -2.23 -18.24
N ASP A 531 37.78 -2.21 -16.92
CA ASP A 531 39.05 -1.90 -16.25
C ASP A 531 40.09 -3.04 -16.48
N LEU A 532 39.65 -4.28 -16.55
CA LEU A 532 40.47 -5.45 -16.91
C LEU A 532 40.98 -5.34 -18.36
N ALA A 533 40.06 -5.11 -19.30
CA ALA A 533 40.38 -4.96 -20.73
C ALA A 533 41.31 -3.76 -20.99
N GLY A 534 41.13 -2.68 -20.21
CA GLY A 534 42.01 -1.47 -20.25
C GLY A 534 43.39 -1.69 -19.64
N ARG A 535 43.66 -2.85 -19.05
CA ARG A 535 44.94 -3.22 -18.40
C ARG A 535 45.45 -2.16 -17.41
N ASN A 536 44.51 -1.52 -16.70
CA ASN A 536 44.84 -0.47 -15.74
C ASN A 536 45.23 -1.05 -14.39
N VAL A 537 46.52 -0.98 -14.04
CA VAL A 537 47.06 -1.58 -12.80
C VAL A 537 46.53 -0.88 -11.56
N ASP A 538 46.28 0.45 -11.61
CA ASP A 538 45.85 1.20 -10.44
C ASP A 538 44.39 0.96 -10.08
N ASN A 539 43.53 0.76 -11.08
CA ASN A 539 42.07 0.67 -10.91
C ASN A 539 41.51 -0.75 -11.05
N SER A 540 42.28 -1.72 -11.56
CA SER A 540 41.83 -3.09 -11.77
C SER A 540 42.55 -4.10 -10.88
N PRO A 541 41.98 -4.47 -9.74
CA PRO A 541 42.52 -5.58 -8.93
C PRO A 541 42.64 -6.89 -9.72
N LEU A 542 41.75 -7.08 -10.70
CA LEU A 542 41.76 -8.28 -11.54
C LEU A 542 42.98 -8.30 -12.48
N TRP A 543 43.32 -7.17 -13.08
CA TRP A 543 44.50 -7.08 -13.94
C TRP A 543 45.80 -7.19 -13.13
N ARG A 544 45.86 -6.57 -11.94
CA ARG A 544 46.99 -6.71 -11.02
C ARG A 544 47.23 -8.18 -10.65
N HIS A 545 46.17 -8.91 -10.34
CA HIS A 545 46.22 -10.33 -10.09
C HIS A 545 46.77 -11.13 -11.30
N CYS A 546 46.35 -10.76 -12.53
CA CYS A 546 46.91 -11.40 -13.73
C CYS A 546 48.43 -11.16 -13.88
N LEU A 547 48.91 -9.98 -13.52
CA LEU A 547 50.34 -9.64 -13.55
C LEU A 547 51.12 -10.42 -12.49
N GLU A 548 50.59 -10.46 -11.26
CA GLU A 548 51.31 -11.04 -10.11
C GLU A 548 51.32 -12.58 -10.10
N GLU A 549 50.21 -13.20 -10.49
CA GLU A 549 50.02 -14.66 -10.34
C GLU A 549 50.00 -15.41 -11.68
N HIS A 550 49.84 -14.71 -12.81
CA HIS A 550 49.68 -15.32 -14.14
C HIS A 550 50.62 -14.73 -15.20
N ASN A 551 51.71 -14.08 -14.79
CA ASN A 551 52.73 -13.52 -15.67
C ASN A 551 52.18 -12.54 -16.75
N GLY A 552 51.06 -11.86 -16.45
CA GLY A 552 50.40 -10.93 -17.36
C GLY A 552 49.47 -11.56 -18.39
N GLU A 553 49.21 -12.86 -18.26
CA GLU A 553 48.19 -13.53 -19.07
C GLU A 553 46.79 -13.24 -18.49
N GLU A 554 45.89 -12.73 -19.34
CA GLU A 554 44.51 -12.45 -18.95
C GLU A 554 43.75 -13.72 -18.61
N GLN A 555 43.24 -13.81 -17.41
CA GLN A 555 42.48 -14.93 -16.90
C GLN A 555 40.98 -14.76 -17.00
N ARG A 556 40.24 -15.88 -16.93
CA ARG A 556 38.79 -15.86 -16.79
C ARG A 556 38.39 -15.65 -15.34
N PHE A 557 37.39 -14.80 -15.13
CA PHE A 557 36.85 -14.53 -13.81
C PHE A 557 35.36 -14.85 -13.75
N GLN A 558 34.87 -15.13 -12.55
CA GLN A 558 33.46 -15.37 -12.28
C GLN A 558 32.97 -14.38 -11.22
N MET A 559 31.93 -13.63 -11.52
CA MET A 559 31.31 -12.70 -10.56
C MET A 559 30.00 -13.27 -10.01
N SER A 560 29.84 -13.21 -8.68
CA SER A 560 28.62 -13.61 -7.98
C SER A 560 28.21 -12.60 -6.93
N VAL A 561 26.88 -12.37 -6.79
CA VAL A 561 26.33 -11.52 -5.73
C VAL A 561 26.25 -12.30 -4.43
N THR A 562 26.85 -11.77 -3.36
CA THR A 562 26.92 -12.43 -2.04
C THR A 562 25.86 -11.91 -1.07
N GLY A 563 25.39 -10.67 -1.23
CA GLY A 563 24.34 -10.09 -0.39
C GLY A 563 23.67 -8.90 -1.06
N SER A 564 22.46 -8.54 -0.60
CA SER A 564 21.75 -7.35 -1.04
C SER A 564 21.24 -6.57 0.18
N TYR A 565 21.58 -5.30 0.24
CA TYR A 565 21.35 -4.41 1.39
C TYR A 565 20.49 -3.19 1.01
N ARG A 566 20.05 -3.11 -0.24
CA ARG A 566 19.25 -2.01 -0.77
C ARG A 566 19.86 -0.63 -0.44
N ASN A 567 19.12 0.20 0.29
CA ASN A 567 19.52 1.58 0.62
C ASN A 567 20.32 1.70 1.94
N ASP A 568 20.73 0.59 2.56
CA ASP A 568 21.55 0.63 3.79
C ASP A 568 23.03 0.58 3.42
N ALA A 569 23.61 1.76 3.17
CA ALA A 569 25.01 1.90 2.78
C ALA A 569 25.96 1.41 3.88
N MET A 570 25.66 1.75 5.14
CA MET A 570 26.52 1.35 6.27
C MET A 570 26.55 -0.16 6.44
N LEU A 571 25.37 -0.81 6.42
CA LEU A 571 25.32 -2.27 6.55
C LEU A 571 26.03 -2.99 5.40
N ARG A 572 25.96 -2.43 4.19
CA ARG A 572 26.64 -2.97 3.01
C ARG A 572 28.17 -2.91 3.16
N GLN A 573 28.70 -1.75 3.57
CA GLN A 573 30.15 -1.55 3.80
C GLN A 573 30.67 -2.44 4.94
N ILE A 574 29.92 -2.52 6.05
CA ILE A 574 30.25 -3.42 7.16
C ILE A 574 30.24 -4.87 6.70
N ALA A 575 29.27 -5.27 5.88
CA ALA A 575 29.19 -6.65 5.38
C ALA A 575 30.35 -6.99 4.44
N GLU A 576 30.81 -6.05 3.61
CA GLU A 576 32.02 -6.20 2.82
C GLU A 576 33.26 -6.36 3.71
N ALA A 577 33.46 -5.47 4.68
CA ALA A 577 34.58 -5.52 5.61
C ALA A 577 34.64 -6.84 6.38
N VAL A 578 33.49 -7.30 6.91
CA VAL A 578 33.38 -8.61 7.60
C VAL A 578 33.70 -9.77 6.66
N GLN A 579 33.27 -9.71 5.41
CA GLN A 579 33.59 -10.75 4.41
C GLN A 579 35.10 -10.78 4.10
N ILE A 580 35.76 -9.63 4.02
CA ILE A 580 37.20 -9.53 3.81
C ILE A 580 37.94 -10.06 5.05
N GLU A 581 37.62 -9.55 6.23
CA GLU A 581 38.27 -9.94 7.51
C GLU A 581 38.16 -11.43 7.81
N ASN A 582 37.02 -12.05 7.49
CA ASN A 582 36.81 -13.50 7.70
C ASN A 582 37.42 -14.38 6.59
N SER A 583 38.25 -13.84 5.72
CA SER A 583 38.91 -14.58 4.65
C SER A 583 40.38 -14.77 4.94
N ASP A 584 40.94 -15.86 4.43
CA ASP A 584 42.38 -16.05 4.42
C ASP A 584 43.03 -14.97 3.54
N PRO A 585 43.98 -14.15 4.09
CA PRO A 585 44.65 -13.08 3.34
C PRO A 585 45.32 -13.59 2.05
N GLY A 586 45.87 -14.82 2.06
CA GLY A 586 46.48 -15.43 0.89
C GLY A 586 45.50 -15.78 -0.23
N SER A 587 44.21 -15.80 0.06
CA SER A 587 43.13 -16.07 -0.91
C SER A 587 42.45 -14.84 -1.45
N LEU A 588 42.89 -13.63 -1.06
CA LEU A 588 42.26 -12.37 -1.44
C LEU A 588 43.09 -11.60 -2.47
N MET A 589 42.37 -10.85 -3.32
CA MET A 589 42.90 -9.82 -4.23
C MET A 589 42.68 -8.39 -3.69
N ASN A 590 42.05 -8.27 -2.51
CA ASN A 590 41.75 -6.97 -1.91
C ASN A 590 43.00 -6.42 -1.19
N ASP A 591 43.30 -5.15 -1.43
CA ASP A 591 44.33 -4.42 -0.68
C ASP A 591 43.80 -3.95 0.68
N ARG A 592 42.52 -3.51 0.69
CA ARG A 592 41.82 -3.01 1.88
C ARG A 592 40.31 -3.14 1.74
N ALA A 593 39.59 -3.13 2.87
CA ALA A 593 38.16 -2.93 2.90
C ALA A 593 37.78 -1.44 2.79
N GLU A 594 36.62 -1.12 2.23
CA GLU A 594 36.10 0.26 2.24
C GLU A 594 35.83 0.77 3.68
N TRP A 595 35.55 -0.14 4.59
CA TRP A 595 35.33 0.15 6.00
C TRP A 595 36.45 -0.49 6.84
N ASN A 596 37.39 0.32 7.33
CA ASN A 596 38.35 -0.11 8.32
C ASN A 596 37.68 -0.13 9.69
N MET A 597 37.32 -1.32 10.16
CA MET A 597 36.85 -1.49 11.54
C MET A 597 38.03 -1.30 12.48
N THR A 598 37.93 -0.37 13.42
CA THR A 598 38.80 -0.38 14.60
C THR A 598 38.63 -1.74 15.27
N PRO A 599 39.70 -2.49 15.55
CA PRO A 599 39.57 -3.79 16.19
C PRO A 599 38.85 -3.61 17.54
N VAL A 600 37.61 -4.05 17.59
CA VAL A 600 36.90 -4.19 18.86
C VAL A 600 37.61 -5.29 19.62
N PRO A 601 38.07 -5.08 20.86
CA PRO A 601 38.67 -6.15 21.66
C PRO A 601 37.67 -7.33 21.68
N ARG A 602 38.07 -8.46 21.11
CA ARG A 602 37.28 -9.69 21.17
C ARG A 602 37.26 -10.16 22.62
N SER A 603 36.21 -9.79 23.37
CA SER A 603 35.91 -10.51 24.61
C SER A 603 35.38 -11.88 24.19
N THR A 604 36.20 -12.87 24.28
CA THR A 604 35.82 -14.29 24.16
C THR A 604 34.88 -14.57 25.32
N ILE A 605 33.58 -14.63 25.02
CA ILE A 605 32.61 -15.20 25.98
C ILE A 605 32.85 -16.71 25.94
N THR A 606 33.62 -17.22 26.88
CA THR A 606 33.61 -18.63 27.21
C THR A 606 32.29 -18.92 27.92
N VAL A 607 31.43 -19.70 27.25
CA VAL A 607 30.17 -20.23 27.81
C VAL A 607 30.48 -21.32 28.80
#